data_19c19219ddcda41bb0a37e892b1908a1
#
_entry.id   19c19219ddcda41bb0a37e892b1908a1
#
_cell.length_a   1.000
_cell.length_b   1.000
_cell.length_c   1.000
_cell.angle_alpha   90.00
_cell.angle_beta   90.00
_cell.angle_gamma   90.00
#
_symmetry.space_group_name_H-M   'P 1'
#
loop_
_entity.id
_entity.type
_entity.pdbx_description
1 polymer ?
#
loop_
_entity_poly.entity_id
_entity_poly.type
_entity_poly.pdbx_seq_one_letter_code
_entity_poly.pdbx_strand_id
1 'polypeptide(L)'
;MTDDKPRKKLTLKRKPKPKTAEVSHSEEINEDVTESVRGRKRVIKMQSAAQKKAIKDSKLSPSERQSRELKRLLAETFSVWRRRRPLARGIDDQIADFIATKDLEISKRAVKKLLHRHTHHKSYLQNV
;
A
#
# COMPACT_ATOMS: atom_id res chain seq x y z
N MET A 1 27.16 -45.68 -20.54
CA MET A 1 25.93 -45.86 -19.71
C MET A 1 25.30 -44.50 -19.53
N THR A 2 24.32 -44.19 -20.32
CA THR A 2 23.61 -42.89 -20.35
C THR A 2 22.28 -43.08 -19.69
N ASP A 3 22.14 -42.53 -18.48
CA ASP A 3 20.87 -42.48 -17.76
C ASP A 3 19.99 -41.35 -18.36
N ASP A 4 19.11 -41.77 -19.24
CA ASP A 4 18.08 -40.93 -19.84
C ASP A 4 16.84 -40.93 -18.92
N LYS A 5 16.75 -39.90 -18.07
CA LYS A 5 15.61 -39.73 -17.18
C LYS A 5 14.48 -39.00 -17.90
N PRO A 6 13.30 -39.61 -18.08
CA PRO A 6 12.19 -38.97 -18.79
C PRO A 6 11.64 -37.80 -18.02
N ARG A 7 11.62 -36.63 -18.64
CA ARG A 7 10.99 -35.40 -18.12
C ARG A 7 9.48 -35.57 -18.05
N LYS A 8 8.92 -35.51 -16.83
CA LYS A 8 7.47 -35.52 -16.59
C LYS A 8 6.86 -34.23 -17.17
N LYS A 9 6.01 -34.39 -18.17
CA LYS A 9 5.17 -33.29 -18.71
C LYS A 9 4.10 -32.93 -17.67
N LEU A 10 4.16 -31.68 -17.19
CA LEU A 10 3.13 -31.09 -16.34
C LEU A 10 1.90 -30.75 -17.18
N THR A 11 0.85 -31.56 -17.08
CA THR A 11 -0.46 -31.26 -17.65
C THR A 11 -1.27 -30.43 -16.68
N LEU A 12 -1.55 -29.19 -17.05
CA LEU A 12 -2.47 -28.31 -16.33
C LEU A 12 -3.91 -28.84 -16.45
N LYS A 13 -4.43 -29.46 -15.41
CA LYS A 13 -5.85 -29.79 -15.28
C LYS A 13 -6.67 -28.50 -15.14
N ARG A 14 -7.40 -28.13 -16.19
CA ARG A 14 -8.43 -27.09 -16.13
C ARG A 14 -9.57 -27.55 -15.21
N LYS A 15 -9.84 -26.80 -14.15
CA LYS A 15 -11.03 -27.00 -13.30
C LYS A 15 -12.30 -26.70 -14.13
N PRO A 16 -13.33 -27.54 -14.07
CA PRO A 16 -14.62 -27.26 -14.69
C PRO A 16 -15.33 -26.12 -13.97
N LYS A 17 -15.98 -25.24 -14.73
CA LYS A 17 -16.89 -24.21 -14.23
C LYS A 17 -18.09 -24.85 -13.55
N PRO A 18 -18.53 -24.38 -12.39
CA PRO A 18 -19.84 -24.76 -11.87
C PRO A 18 -20.95 -24.06 -12.69
N LYS A 19 -21.89 -24.85 -13.14
CA LYS A 19 -23.15 -24.41 -13.74
C LYS A 19 -24.07 -23.87 -12.66
N THR A 20 -24.66 -22.71 -12.94
CA THR A 20 -25.99 -22.19 -12.59
C THR A 20 -26.77 -22.86 -11.47
N ALA A 21 -27.14 -22.07 -10.48
CA ALA A 21 -28.46 -22.17 -9.84
C ALA A 21 -29.03 -20.75 -9.67
N GLU A 22 -30.18 -20.56 -10.27
CA GLU A 22 -31.07 -19.42 -10.12
C GLU A 22 -31.59 -19.34 -8.68
N VAL A 23 -31.70 -18.14 -8.12
CA VAL A 23 -32.90 -17.72 -7.36
C VAL A 23 -32.95 -16.19 -7.31
N SER A 24 -34.07 -15.73 -7.73
CA SER A 24 -34.74 -14.47 -7.89
C SER A 24 -34.76 -13.52 -6.68
N HIS A 25 -34.99 -12.24 -7.06
CA HIS A 25 -35.68 -11.12 -6.36
C HIS A 25 -34.75 -10.22 -5.55
N SER A 26 -34.66 -8.96 -5.80
CA SER A 26 -35.65 -7.92 -6.05
C SER A 26 -35.02 -6.67 -6.65
N GLU A 27 -35.82 -5.98 -7.36
CA GLU A 27 -35.69 -4.75 -8.11
C GLU A 27 -35.05 -3.60 -7.31
N GLU A 28 -34.09 -2.90 -7.93
CA GLU A 28 -34.13 -1.44 -7.95
C GLU A 28 -33.60 -0.95 -9.30
N ILE A 29 -34.46 -0.26 -9.96
CA ILE A 29 -34.41 0.34 -11.27
C ILE A 29 -33.32 1.43 -11.25
N ASN A 30 -32.30 1.30 -12.10
CA ASN A 30 -31.64 2.45 -12.70
C ASN A 30 -31.51 2.17 -14.19
N GLU A 31 -32.47 2.72 -14.90
CA GLU A 31 -32.40 2.90 -16.34
C GLU A 31 -31.14 3.70 -16.68
N ASP A 32 -30.22 3.07 -17.35
CA ASP A 32 -29.37 3.77 -18.31
C ASP A 32 -29.26 2.88 -19.55
N VAL A 33 -30.10 3.24 -20.49
CA VAL A 33 -30.13 2.71 -21.84
C VAL A 33 -28.82 3.10 -22.51
N THR A 34 -27.89 2.19 -22.62
CA THR A 34 -26.78 2.34 -23.53
C THR A 34 -26.85 1.32 -24.63
N GLU A 35 -27.26 1.84 -25.71
CA GLU A 35 -27.24 1.31 -27.05
C GLU A 35 -25.87 0.63 -27.35
N SER A 36 -25.95 -0.62 -27.72
CA SER A 36 -24.85 -1.45 -28.17
C SER A 36 -24.26 -0.91 -29.48
N VAL A 37 -23.17 -0.19 -29.42
CA VAL A 37 -22.36 0.13 -30.59
C VAL A 37 -21.01 -0.56 -30.48
N ARG A 38 -20.72 -1.40 -31.47
CA ARG A 38 -19.50 -2.15 -31.71
C ARG A 38 -18.26 -1.25 -31.58
N GLY A 39 -17.46 -1.54 -30.59
CA GLY A 39 -16.19 -0.88 -30.36
C GLY A 39 -15.92 -0.83 -28.86
N ARG A 40 -15.01 -1.69 -28.38
CA ARG A 40 -14.57 -1.72 -26.98
C ARG A 40 -13.88 -0.40 -26.63
N LYS A 41 -14.64 0.67 -26.45
CA LYS A 41 -14.17 1.88 -25.81
C LYS A 41 -13.90 1.51 -24.35
N ARG A 42 -12.64 1.38 -23.98
CA ARG A 42 -12.25 1.29 -22.57
C ARG A 42 -12.74 2.57 -21.91
N VAL A 43 -13.84 2.48 -21.17
CA VAL A 43 -14.29 3.58 -20.33
C VAL A 43 -13.22 3.78 -19.27
N ILE A 44 -12.37 4.74 -19.49
CA ILE A 44 -11.38 5.18 -18.50
C ILE A 44 -12.19 5.92 -17.44
N LYS A 45 -12.62 5.20 -16.40
CA LYS A 45 -13.22 5.84 -15.22
C LYS A 45 -12.15 6.76 -14.62
N MET A 46 -12.31 8.06 -14.81
CA MET A 46 -11.45 9.07 -14.19
C MET A 46 -11.67 9.01 -12.68
N GLN A 47 -10.77 8.32 -11.98
CA GLN A 47 -10.80 8.27 -10.53
C GLN A 47 -10.39 9.62 -9.98
N SER A 48 -11.14 10.14 -9.02
CA SER A 48 -10.78 11.37 -8.32
C SER A 48 -9.44 11.22 -7.58
N ALA A 49 -8.77 12.33 -7.31
CA ALA A 49 -7.51 12.32 -6.57
C ALA A 49 -7.66 11.65 -5.18
N ALA A 50 -8.81 11.84 -4.53
CA ALA A 50 -9.15 11.21 -3.26
C ALA A 50 -9.26 9.68 -3.39
N GLN A 51 -9.94 9.18 -4.42
CA GLN A 51 -10.06 7.74 -4.70
C GLN A 51 -8.70 7.09 -4.99
N LYS A 52 -7.85 7.76 -5.79
CA LYS A 52 -6.48 7.29 -6.06
C LYS A 52 -5.64 7.22 -4.79
N LYS A 53 -5.79 8.19 -3.88
CA LYS A 53 -5.10 8.20 -2.58
C LYS A 53 -5.60 7.06 -1.69
N ALA A 54 -6.91 6.88 -1.57
CA ALA A 54 -7.51 5.80 -0.78
C ALA A 54 -7.05 4.41 -1.26
N ILE A 55 -7.03 4.17 -2.59
CA ILE A 55 -6.53 2.92 -3.17
C ILE A 55 -5.04 2.71 -2.90
N LYS A 56 -4.23 3.78 -2.94
CA LYS A 56 -2.81 3.69 -2.57
C LYS A 56 -2.64 3.36 -1.10
N ASP A 57 -3.42 3.98 -0.23
CA ASP A 57 -3.33 3.77 1.21
C ASP A 57 -3.82 2.37 1.62
N SER A 58 -4.85 1.82 0.93
CA SER A 58 -5.32 0.45 1.17
C SER A 58 -4.29 -0.64 0.79
N LYS A 59 -3.43 -0.36 -0.20
CA LYS A 59 -2.37 -1.28 -0.65
C LYS A 59 -1.12 -1.24 0.23
N LEU A 60 -1.02 -0.30 1.18
CA LEU A 60 0.14 -0.19 2.05
C LEU A 60 0.11 -1.23 3.17
N SER A 61 1.28 -1.78 3.49
CA SER A 61 1.42 -2.64 4.66
C SER A 61 1.10 -1.88 5.96
N PRO A 62 0.63 -2.56 7.02
CA PRO A 62 0.35 -1.91 8.30
C PRO A 62 1.54 -1.10 8.83
N SER A 63 2.75 -1.66 8.78
CA SER A 63 3.97 -0.95 9.21
C SER A 63 4.30 0.28 8.37
N GLU A 64 3.83 0.33 7.14
CA GLU A 64 4.03 1.49 6.28
C GLU A 64 3.04 2.62 6.57
N ARG A 65 1.79 2.26 6.88
CA ARG A 65 0.78 3.22 7.37
C ARG A 65 1.25 3.84 8.69
N GLN A 66 1.65 3.03 9.66
CA GLN A 66 2.21 3.47 10.94
C GLN A 66 3.44 4.39 10.74
N SER A 67 4.34 4.04 9.84
CA SER A 67 5.52 4.87 9.54
C SER A 67 5.17 6.23 8.93
N ARG A 68 4.11 6.31 8.11
CA ARG A 68 3.62 7.58 7.57
C ARG A 68 2.93 8.45 8.62
N GLU A 69 2.15 7.84 9.49
CA GLU A 69 1.49 8.52 10.58
C GLU A 69 2.50 9.08 11.58
N LEU A 70 3.46 8.26 12.02
CA LEU A 70 4.55 8.70 12.88
C LEU A 70 5.33 9.85 12.26
N LYS A 71 5.65 9.78 10.96
CA LYS A 71 6.31 10.89 10.26
C LYS A 71 5.51 12.19 10.35
N ARG A 72 4.19 12.14 10.20
CA ARG A 72 3.32 13.31 10.30
C ARG A 72 3.40 13.91 11.70
N LEU A 73 3.23 13.09 12.73
CA LEU A 73 3.28 13.52 14.12
C LEU A 73 4.65 14.12 14.50
N LEU A 74 5.75 13.48 14.10
CA LEU A 74 7.09 14.01 14.34
C LEU A 74 7.35 15.32 13.59
N ALA A 75 6.83 15.48 12.37
CA ALA A 75 6.98 16.71 11.60
C ALA A 75 6.12 17.87 12.17
N GLU A 76 5.01 17.56 12.81
CA GLU A 76 4.18 18.54 13.52
C GLU A 76 4.85 19.00 14.84
N THR A 77 5.45 18.06 15.58
CA THR A 77 6.05 18.33 16.89
C THR A 77 7.47 18.90 16.78
N PHE A 78 8.29 18.37 15.86
CA PHE A 78 9.70 18.70 15.76
C PHE A 78 10.05 19.32 14.39
N SER A 79 10.58 20.52 14.40
CA SER A 79 11.00 21.24 13.17
C SER A 79 12.12 20.53 12.40
N VAL A 80 12.96 19.76 13.11
CA VAL A 80 14.04 18.94 12.53
C VAL A 80 13.51 17.95 11.49
N TRP A 81 12.39 17.30 11.80
CA TRP A 81 11.74 16.36 10.90
C TRP A 81 11.14 17.04 9.66
N ARG A 82 10.54 18.21 9.85
CA ARG A 82 9.97 18.97 8.74
C ARG A 82 11.03 19.50 7.79
N ARG A 83 12.14 20.00 8.34
CA ARG A 83 13.25 20.58 7.56
C ARG A 83 14.29 19.53 7.13
N ARG A 84 14.11 18.27 7.51
CA ARG A 84 15.04 17.16 7.22
C ARG A 84 16.50 17.46 7.58
N ARG A 85 16.69 18.05 8.75
CA ARG A 85 18.01 18.28 9.30
C ARG A 85 18.64 16.97 9.78
N PRO A 86 19.99 16.92 9.91
CA PRO A 86 20.68 15.78 10.48
C PRO A 86 20.11 15.40 11.85
N LEU A 87 19.93 14.09 12.07
CA LEU A 87 19.42 13.54 13.31
C LEU A 87 20.58 13.24 14.26
N ALA A 88 20.36 13.46 15.55
CA ALA A 88 21.33 13.09 16.58
C ALA A 88 21.43 11.56 16.73
N ARG A 89 22.54 11.09 17.28
CA ARG A 89 22.68 9.68 17.69
C ARG A 89 21.69 9.38 18.83
N GLY A 90 21.11 8.17 18.83
CA GLY A 90 20.10 7.79 19.83
C GLY A 90 18.70 8.36 19.56
N ILE A 91 18.44 8.87 18.35
CA ILE A 91 17.11 9.39 17.97
C ILE A 91 16.03 8.31 18.01
N ASP A 92 16.38 7.05 17.83
CA ASP A 92 15.50 5.90 17.93
C ASP A 92 14.92 5.73 19.35
N ASP A 93 15.73 5.96 20.39
CA ASP A 93 15.28 5.95 21.79
C ASP A 93 14.32 7.12 22.05
N GLN A 94 14.65 8.32 21.58
CA GLN A 94 13.77 9.50 21.69
C GLN A 94 12.43 9.31 20.98
N ILE A 95 12.44 8.63 19.84
CA ILE A 95 11.20 8.27 19.14
C ILE A 95 10.40 7.23 19.93
N ALA A 96 11.07 6.27 20.56
CA ALA A 96 10.41 5.27 21.40
C ALA A 96 9.74 5.93 22.60
N ASP A 97 10.40 6.86 23.27
CA ASP A 97 9.85 7.66 24.38
C ASP A 97 8.66 8.52 23.91
N PHE A 98 8.77 9.13 22.74
CA PHE A 98 7.66 9.90 22.15
C PHE A 98 6.44 9.01 21.85
N ILE A 99 6.65 7.80 21.32
CA ILE A 99 5.60 6.82 21.05
C ILE A 99 4.94 6.41 22.36
N ALA A 100 5.72 6.14 23.40
CA ALA A 100 5.22 5.78 24.73
C ALA A 100 4.40 6.93 25.38
N THR A 101 4.90 8.17 25.29
CA THR A 101 4.22 9.35 25.82
C THR A 101 2.88 9.63 25.14
N LYS A 102 2.77 9.31 23.84
CA LYS A 102 1.55 9.51 23.06
C LYS A 102 0.64 8.28 23.01
N ASP A 103 1.03 7.19 23.68
CA ASP A 103 0.34 5.89 23.66
C ASP A 103 -0.02 5.41 22.24
N LEU A 104 0.98 5.45 21.36
CA LEU A 104 0.81 5.11 19.95
C LEU A 104 1.16 3.63 19.70
N GLU A 105 0.28 2.89 19.06
CA GLU A 105 0.52 1.51 18.63
C GLU A 105 1.43 1.46 17.39
N ILE A 106 2.70 1.77 17.54
CA ILE A 106 3.67 1.81 16.44
C ILE A 106 4.74 0.73 16.62
N SER A 107 4.86 -0.13 15.62
CA SER A 107 5.83 -1.22 15.63
C SER A 107 7.27 -0.71 15.44
N LYS A 108 8.26 -1.37 16.07
CA LYS A 108 9.69 -1.10 15.85
C LYS A 108 10.09 -1.16 14.36
N ARG A 109 9.41 -2.00 13.57
CA ARG A 109 9.60 -2.09 12.12
C ARG A 109 9.16 -0.80 11.40
N ALA A 110 8.10 -0.15 11.86
CA ALA A 110 7.63 1.11 11.31
C ALA A 110 8.62 2.25 11.61
N VAL A 111 9.19 2.29 12.81
CA VAL A 111 10.25 3.24 13.20
C VAL A 111 11.49 3.06 12.31
N LYS A 112 11.99 1.84 12.16
CA LYS A 112 13.13 1.55 11.28
C LYS A 112 12.88 1.98 9.84
N LYS A 113 11.69 1.70 9.29
CA LYS A 113 11.30 2.17 7.95
C LYS A 113 11.26 3.69 7.85
N LEU A 114 10.77 4.36 8.87
CA LEU A 114 10.74 5.82 8.91
C LEU A 114 12.15 6.41 8.90
N LEU A 115 13.02 5.95 9.78
CA LEU A 115 14.42 6.39 9.87
C LEU A 115 15.16 6.15 8.56
N HIS A 116 15.08 4.94 8.02
CA HIS A 116 15.69 4.61 6.72
C HIS A 116 15.22 5.56 5.62
N ARG A 117 13.92 5.81 5.52
CA ARG A 117 13.34 6.70 4.50
C ARG A 117 13.72 8.17 4.71
N HIS A 118 13.91 8.59 5.95
CA HIS A 118 14.32 9.94 6.28
C HIS A 118 15.79 10.18 5.93
N THR A 119 16.69 9.29 6.35
CA THR A 119 18.14 9.39 6.14
C THR A 119 18.57 9.20 4.67
N HIS A 120 17.84 8.36 3.90
CA HIS A 120 18.13 8.13 2.48
C HIS A 120 17.43 9.15 1.55
N HIS A 121 16.78 10.16 2.11
CA HIS A 121 16.15 11.17 1.27
C HIS A 121 17.18 12.18 0.77
N LYS A 122 17.09 12.55 -0.52
CA LYS A 122 18.02 13.48 -1.17
C LYS A 122 18.24 14.78 -0.37
N SER A 123 17.17 15.39 0.12
CA SER A 123 17.26 16.63 0.91
C SER A 123 17.93 16.43 2.28
N TYR A 124 17.89 15.22 2.87
CA TYR A 124 18.65 14.93 4.09
C TYR A 124 20.14 14.87 3.78
N LEU A 125 20.51 14.14 2.72
CA LEU A 125 21.91 14.00 2.30
C LEU A 125 22.55 15.33 1.86
N GLN A 126 21.76 16.31 1.48
CA GLN A 126 22.24 17.66 1.17
C GLN A 126 22.45 18.53 2.42
N ASN A 127 21.85 18.15 3.56
CA ASN A 127 21.91 18.89 4.80
C ASN A 127 22.91 18.31 5.82
N VAL A 128 23.56 17.18 5.49
CA VAL A 128 24.62 16.53 6.25
C VAL A 128 25.97 17.01 5.72
#